data_0196947425d327ddb39d6957b7a8088b
#
_entry.id   0196947425d327ddb39d6957b7a8088b
#
_cell.length_a   1.000
_cell.length_b   1.000
_cell.length_c   1.000
_cell.angle_alpha   90.00
_cell.angle_beta   90.00
_cell.angle_gamma   90.00
#
_symmetry.space_group_name_H-M   'P 1'
#
loop_
_entity.id
_entity.type
_entity.pdbx_description
1 polymer ?
#
loop_
_entity_poly.entity_id
_entity_poly.type
_entity_poly.pdbx_seq_one_letter_code
_entity_poly.pdbx_strand_id
1 'polypeptide(L)'
;EKKASARPAGEGIGVVKSMKEMESQSKLSLKLQAYQYLKTRILNCEYRPNEFLNEQKLCAEMGNISRTPMRDALGRLEQEGLITILPKKGLMVSGITEEDVHSMFEMRLLVEPYALRTYGSSIPREKLEAYAELMHHPDQIEDFCESDDEFHELLMSTLPNKYLRSAY
;
A
#
# COMPACT_ATOMS: atom_id res chain seq x y z
N GLU A 1 -21.62 -64.14 -21.49
CA GLU A 1 -20.32 -63.52 -21.17
C GLU A 1 -19.99 -62.45 -22.18
N LYS A 2 -20.12 -61.22 -21.77
CA LYS A 2 -19.20 -60.08 -22.11
C LYS A 2 -19.67 -58.82 -21.39
N LYS A 3 -18.93 -58.43 -20.37
CA LYS A 3 -19.08 -57.18 -19.65
C LYS A 3 -18.90 -55.98 -20.59
N ALA A 4 -19.88 -55.08 -20.61
CA ALA A 4 -19.73 -53.75 -21.15
C ALA A 4 -19.28 -52.78 -20.04
N SER A 5 -18.10 -52.22 -20.19
CA SER A 5 -17.45 -51.25 -19.32
C SER A 5 -18.11 -49.86 -19.51
N ALA A 6 -18.70 -49.34 -18.48
CA ALA A 6 -19.16 -47.94 -18.45
C ALA A 6 -17.95 -46.98 -18.29
N ARG A 7 -17.87 -45.96 -19.14
CA ARG A 7 -16.92 -44.81 -19.00
C ARG A 7 -17.46 -43.83 -17.98
N PRO A 8 -16.64 -43.27 -17.09
CA PRO A 8 -17.06 -42.20 -16.22
C PRO A 8 -17.11 -40.87 -16.96
N ALA A 9 -18.26 -40.23 -16.99
CA ALA A 9 -18.43 -38.82 -17.33
C ALA A 9 -18.11 -37.99 -16.07
N GLY A 10 -17.03 -37.25 -16.04
CA GLY A 10 -16.73 -36.43 -14.84
C GLY A 10 -15.51 -35.50 -14.88
N GLU A 11 -14.81 -35.33 -16.00
CA GLU A 11 -13.56 -34.55 -16.00
C GLU A 11 -13.65 -33.11 -16.52
N GLY A 12 -14.81 -32.66 -17.04
CA GLY A 12 -14.92 -31.33 -17.67
C GLY A 12 -15.13 -30.16 -16.70
N ILE A 13 -15.68 -30.39 -15.52
CA ILE A 13 -16.12 -29.32 -14.62
C ILE A 13 -14.97 -28.79 -13.74
N GLY A 14 -14.02 -29.64 -13.38
CA GLY A 14 -12.88 -29.27 -12.52
C GLY A 14 -11.86 -28.36 -13.22
N VAL A 15 -11.60 -28.59 -14.50
CA VAL A 15 -10.60 -27.84 -15.29
C VAL A 15 -11.08 -26.40 -15.56
N VAL A 16 -12.35 -26.20 -15.87
CA VAL A 16 -12.93 -24.87 -16.16
C VAL A 16 -12.97 -24.00 -14.89
N LYS A 17 -13.19 -24.60 -13.73
CA LYS A 17 -13.17 -23.89 -12.44
C LYS A 17 -11.75 -23.46 -12.07
N SER A 18 -10.76 -24.33 -12.27
CA SER A 18 -9.34 -24.04 -12.03
C SER A 18 -8.82 -22.91 -12.94
N MET A 19 -9.18 -22.89 -14.24
CA MET A 19 -8.77 -21.81 -15.15
C MET A 19 -9.36 -20.46 -14.77
N LYS A 20 -10.65 -20.40 -14.36
CA LYS A 20 -11.27 -19.16 -13.90
C LYS A 20 -10.67 -18.66 -12.58
N GLU A 21 -10.29 -19.54 -11.68
CA GLU A 21 -9.60 -19.19 -10.43
C GLU A 21 -8.20 -18.68 -10.69
N MET A 22 -7.45 -19.27 -11.63
CA MET A 22 -6.12 -18.79 -12.05
C MET A 22 -6.19 -17.43 -12.77
N GLU A 23 -7.16 -17.21 -13.65
CA GLU A 23 -7.39 -15.90 -14.27
C GLU A 23 -7.81 -14.83 -13.26
N SER A 24 -8.60 -15.18 -12.26
CA SER A 24 -8.99 -14.29 -11.17
C SER A 24 -7.79 -13.92 -10.30
N GLN A 25 -6.93 -14.88 -9.96
CA GLN A 25 -5.69 -14.63 -9.20
C GLN A 25 -4.69 -13.79 -10.00
N SER A 26 -4.55 -14.00 -11.31
CA SER A 26 -3.66 -13.20 -12.16
C SER A 26 -4.14 -11.75 -12.28
N LYS A 27 -5.45 -11.52 -12.40
CA LYS A 27 -6.04 -10.17 -12.43
C LYS A 27 -5.92 -9.45 -11.08
N LEU A 28 -6.07 -10.17 -9.96
CA LEU A 28 -5.85 -9.64 -8.62
C LEU A 28 -4.39 -9.25 -8.43
N SER A 29 -3.47 -10.06 -8.95
CA SER A 29 -2.04 -9.77 -8.94
C SER A 29 -1.69 -8.51 -9.74
N LEU A 30 -2.24 -8.32 -10.95
CA LEU A 30 -2.00 -7.12 -11.78
C LEU A 30 -2.54 -5.83 -11.13
N LYS A 31 -3.71 -5.88 -10.50
CA LYS A 31 -4.26 -4.76 -9.75
C LYS A 31 -3.35 -4.37 -8.58
N LEU A 32 -2.87 -5.35 -7.82
CA LEU A 32 -1.98 -5.10 -6.70
C LEU A 32 -0.61 -4.56 -7.17
N GLN A 33 -0.07 -5.12 -8.25
CA GLN A 33 1.17 -4.63 -8.86
C GLN A 33 1.03 -3.17 -9.32
N ALA A 34 -0.08 -2.83 -9.99
CA ALA A 34 -0.34 -1.45 -10.43
C ALA A 34 -0.44 -0.49 -9.24
N TYR A 35 -1.15 -0.89 -8.21
CA TYR A 35 -1.26 -0.08 -6.98
C TYR A 35 0.10 0.15 -6.33
N GLN A 36 0.88 -0.90 -6.11
CA GLN A 36 2.21 -0.80 -5.49
C GLN A 36 3.17 0.04 -6.34
N TYR A 37 3.19 -0.19 -7.65
CA TYR A 37 4.02 0.57 -8.59
C TYR A 37 3.75 2.07 -8.51
N LEU A 38 2.47 2.45 -8.59
CA LEU A 38 2.07 3.86 -8.55
C LEU A 38 2.32 4.47 -7.16
N LYS A 39 1.97 3.75 -6.09
CA LYS A 39 2.16 4.22 -4.71
C LYS A 39 3.63 4.54 -4.44
N THR A 40 4.53 3.62 -4.76
CA THR A 40 5.98 3.83 -4.56
C THR A 40 6.47 5.08 -5.31
N ARG A 41 6.05 5.27 -6.57
CA ARG A 41 6.47 6.43 -7.37
C ARG A 41 5.92 7.76 -6.85
N ILE A 42 4.71 7.76 -6.30
CA ILE A 42 4.13 8.94 -5.66
C ILE A 42 4.89 9.26 -4.36
N LEU A 43 5.10 8.28 -3.50
CA LEU A 43 5.80 8.48 -2.23
C LEU A 43 7.27 8.90 -2.42
N ASN A 44 7.95 8.39 -3.44
CA ASN A 44 9.31 8.79 -3.80
C ASN A 44 9.36 10.11 -4.61
N CYS A 45 8.24 10.81 -4.78
CA CYS A 45 8.14 12.05 -5.56
C CYS A 45 8.60 11.91 -7.03
N GLU A 46 8.65 10.69 -7.60
CA GLU A 46 8.87 10.48 -9.03
C GLU A 46 7.67 11.04 -9.84
N TYR A 47 6.46 10.90 -9.31
CA TYR A 47 5.30 11.69 -9.70
C TYR A 47 5.11 12.80 -8.67
N ARG A 48 5.30 14.04 -9.10
CA ARG A 48 5.35 15.20 -8.19
C ARG A 48 3.96 15.57 -7.67
N PRO A 49 3.84 16.13 -6.47
CA PRO A 49 2.60 16.73 -5.98
C PRO A 49 2.03 17.72 -7.01
N ASN A 50 0.71 17.65 -7.23
CA ASN A 50 -0.03 18.42 -8.23
C ASN A 50 0.29 18.08 -9.70
N GLU A 51 1.05 17.03 -9.98
CA GLU A 51 1.32 16.57 -11.34
C GLU A 51 0.09 15.88 -11.94
N PHE A 52 -0.24 16.23 -13.18
CA PHE A 52 -1.27 15.55 -13.95
C PHE A 52 -0.74 14.28 -14.56
N LEU A 53 -1.41 13.17 -14.28
CA LEU A 53 -1.09 11.85 -14.81
C LEU A 53 -2.09 11.42 -15.88
N ASN A 54 -1.64 10.62 -16.83
CA ASN A 54 -2.47 10.09 -17.90
C ASN A 54 -2.62 8.59 -17.80
N GLU A 55 -3.85 8.08 -17.64
CA GLU A 55 -4.17 6.66 -17.49
C GLU A 55 -3.54 5.79 -18.60
N GLN A 56 -3.54 6.29 -19.86
CA GLN A 56 -2.97 5.52 -20.98
C GLN A 56 -1.44 5.39 -20.86
N LYS A 57 -0.75 6.47 -20.45
CA LYS A 57 0.69 6.43 -20.21
C LYS A 57 1.02 5.46 -19.09
N LEU A 58 0.29 5.52 -17.97
CA LEU A 58 0.47 4.61 -16.84
C LEU A 58 0.28 3.13 -17.24
N CYS A 59 -0.74 2.84 -18.05
CA CYS A 59 -0.93 1.49 -18.60
C CYS A 59 0.26 1.06 -19.46
N ALA A 60 0.81 1.96 -20.29
CA ALA A 60 1.95 1.66 -21.17
C ALA A 60 3.25 1.42 -20.37
N GLU A 61 3.51 2.22 -19.35
CA GLU A 61 4.68 2.09 -18.44
C GLU A 61 4.70 0.74 -17.72
N MET A 62 3.53 0.18 -17.46
CA MET A 62 3.37 -1.15 -16.84
C MET A 62 3.24 -2.31 -17.86
N GLY A 63 3.83 -2.19 -19.03
CA GLY A 63 3.80 -3.25 -20.06
C GLY A 63 2.44 -3.39 -20.75
N ASN A 64 1.73 -2.28 -20.95
CA ASN A 64 0.40 -2.20 -21.58
C ASN A 64 -0.69 -3.01 -20.86
N ILE A 65 -0.71 -2.96 -19.55
CA ILE A 65 -1.81 -3.58 -18.79
C ILE A 65 -3.15 -2.99 -19.20
N SER A 66 -4.22 -3.76 -19.04
CA SER A 66 -5.57 -3.30 -19.36
C SER A 66 -6.05 -2.21 -18.40
N ARG A 67 -6.99 -1.38 -18.87
CA ARG A 67 -7.53 -0.25 -18.07
C ARG A 67 -8.23 -0.68 -16.79
N THR A 68 -8.83 -1.88 -16.76
CA THR A 68 -9.59 -2.34 -15.58
C THR A 68 -8.73 -2.46 -14.33
N PRO A 69 -7.64 -3.25 -14.29
CA PRO A 69 -6.76 -3.33 -13.11
C PRO A 69 -6.10 -1.99 -12.79
N MET A 70 -5.81 -1.15 -13.80
CA MET A 70 -5.28 0.19 -13.59
C MET A 70 -6.28 1.08 -12.85
N ARG A 71 -7.55 1.13 -13.28
CA ARG A 71 -8.61 1.92 -12.63
C ARG A 71 -8.91 1.45 -11.21
N ASP A 72 -8.88 0.14 -10.99
CA ASP A 72 -9.01 -0.41 -9.65
C ASP A 72 -7.88 0.07 -8.72
N ALA A 73 -6.64 0.09 -9.22
CA ALA A 73 -5.49 0.60 -8.48
C ALA A 73 -5.61 2.11 -8.22
N LEU A 74 -6.00 2.90 -9.25
CA LEU A 74 -6.22 4.34 -9.13
C LEU A 74 -7.35 4.66 -8.14
N GLY A 75 -8.47 3.94 -8.17
CA GLY A 75 -9.55 4.12 -7.20
C GLY A 75 -9.12 3.86 -5.75
N ARG A 76 -8.20 2.92 -5.54
CA ARG A 76 -7.62 2.69 -4.21
C ARG A 76 -6.69 3.83 -3.79
N LEU A 77 -5.84 4.32 -4.68
CA LEU A 77 -4.97 5.47 -4.40
C LEU A 77 -5.77 6.74 -4.11
N GLU A 78 -6.91 6.93 -4.79
CA GLU A 78 -7.83 8.03 -4.52
C GLU A 78 -8.48 7.90 -3.13
N GLN A 79 -8.89 6.71 -2.72
CA GLN A 79 -9.41 6.45 -1.37
C GLN A 79 -8.35 6.70 -0.28
N GLU A 80 -7.08 6.48 -0.59
CA GLU A 80 -5.94 6.80 0.29
C GLU A 80 -5.53 8.29 0.22
N GLY A 81 -6.19 9.10 -0.61
CA GLY A 81 -5.89 10.52 -0.76
C GLY A 81 -4.62 10.83 -1.54
N LEU A 82 -3.95 9.82 -2.14
CA LEU A 82 -2.69 10.00 -2.87
C LEU A 82 -2.87 10.63 -4.25
N ILE A 83 -4.05 10.47 -4.84
CA ILE A 83 -4.42 11.10 -6.12
C ILE A 83 -5.85 11.64 -6.06
N THR A 84 -6.16 12.55 -6.99
CA THR A 84 -7.52 13.05 -7.22
C THR A 84 -7.91 12.76 -8.67
N ILE A 85 -9.04 12.05 -8.87
CA ILE A 85 -9.60 11.81 -10.20
C ILE A 85 -10.50 12.97 -10.58
N LEU A 86 -10.10 13.73 -11.59
CA LEU A 86 -10.82 14.92 -12.07
C LEU A 86 -11.71 14.55 -13.28
N PRO A 87 -13.05 14.65 -13.17
CA PRO A 87 -13.93 14.34 -14.27
C PRO A 87 -13.56 15.10 -15.55
N LYS A 88 -13.36 14.38 -16.66
CA LYS A 88 -12.97 14.91 -17.98
C LYS A 88 -11.57 15.56 -18.08
N LYS A 89 -10.85 15.71 -16.97
CA LYS A 89 -9.51 16.33 -16.93
C LYS A 89 -8.38 15.33 -16.71
N GLY A 90 -8.68 14.09 -16.29
CA GLY A 90 -7.69 13.06 -15.97
C GLY A 90 -7.53 12.85 -14.48
N LEU A 91 -6.34 12.55 -14.05
CA LEU A 91 -5.99 12.33 -12.65
C LEU A 91 -4.77 13.18 -12.27
N MET A 92 -4.67 13.55 -11.02
CA MET A 92 -3.62 14.40 -10.49
C MET A 92 -3.10 13.82 -9.17
N VAL A 93 -1.79 13.85 -8.96
CA VAL A 93 -1.18 13.53 -7.67
C VAL A 93 -1.65 14.56 -6.66
N SER A 94 -2.12 14.12 -5.49
CA SER A 94 -2.56 15.02 -4.43
C SER A 94 -1.39 15.88 -3.95
N GLY A 95 -1.67 17.16 -3.73
CA GLY A 95 -0.72 18.04 -3.03
C GLY A 95 -0.79 17.77 -1.53
N ILE A 96 0.26 18.13 -0.82
CA ILE A 96 0.29 18.17 0.65
C ILE A 96 0.23 19.64 1.05
N THR A 97 -0.74 20.01 1.87
CA THR A 97 -0.88 21.36 2.39
C THR A 97 -0.19 21.48 3.76
N GLU A 98 0.08 22.72 4.19
CA GLU A 98 0.59 22.98 5.54
C GLU A 98 -0.41 22.51 6.62
N GLU A 99 -1.70 22.61 6.34
CA GLU A 99 -2.76 22.14 7.23
C GLU A 99 -2.77 20.59 7.36
N ASP A 100 -2.50 19.87 6.27
CA ASP A 100 -2.36 18.40 6.31
C ASP A 100 -1.17 18.00 7.19
N VAL A 101 -0.04 18.69 7.04
CA VAL A 101 1.15 18.45 7.87
C VAL A 101 0.85 18.72 9.34
N HIS A 102 0.22 19.85 9.64
CA HIS A 102 -0.19 20.21 11.00
C HIS A 102 -1.10 19.16 11.64
N SER A 103 -2.13 18.74 10.91
CA SER A 103 -3.11 17.74 11.38
C SER A 103 -2.44 16.38 11.62
N MET A 104 -1.52 15.98 10.77
CA MET A 104 -0.75 14.75 10.93
C MET A 104 0.10 14.80 12.22
N PHE A 105 0.85 15.89 12.44
CA PHE A 105 1.66 16.03 13.65
C PHE A 105 0.82 16.13 14.93
N GLU A 106 -0.35 16.78 14.90
CA GLU A 106 -1.28 16.78 16.02
C GLU A 106 -1.71 15.36 16.39
N MET A 107 -2.08 14.55 15.41
CA MET A 107 -2.44 13.14 15.63
C MET A 107 -1.25 12.34 16.20
N ARG A 108 -0.06 12.50 15.64
CA ARG A 108 1.17 11.84 16.11
C ARG A 108 1.45 12.17 17.57
N LEU A 109 1.40 13.45 17.94
CA LEU A 109 1.62 13.91 19.32
C LEU A 109 0.62 13.35 20.33
N LEU A 110 -0.59 12.98 19.89
CA LEU A 110 -1.59 12.34 20.73
C LEU A 110 -1.38 10.83 20.87
N VAL A 111 -1.16 10.15 19.74
CA VAL A 111 -1.18 8.68 19.66
C VAL A 111 0.15 8.06 20.08
N GLU A 112 1.27 8.60 19.59
CA GLU A 112 2.60 8.01 19.81
C GLU A 112 3.05 8.02 21.28
N PRO A 113 2.92 9.13 22.03
CA PRO A 113 3.25 9.14 23.46
C PRO A 113 2.35 8.21 24.28
N TYR A 114 1.10 8.05 23.86
CA TYR A 114 0.19 7.08 24.47
C TYR A 114 0.65 5.64 24.21
N ALA A 115 0.99 5.31 22.96
CA ALA A 115 1.49 4.00 22.57
C ALA A 115 2.78 3.66 23.34
N LEU A 116 3.75 4.56 23.35
CA LEU A 116 5.02 4.38 24.02
C LEU A 116 4.87 4.21 25.53
N ARG A 117 4.09 5.04 26.20
CA ARG A 117 3.87 4.96 27.65
C ARG A 117 3.12 3.72 28.09
N THR A 118 2.15 3.26 27.28
CA THR A 118 1.24 2.18 27.66
C THR A 118 1.77 0.83 27.23
N TYR A 119 2.42 0.75 26.06
CA TYR A 119 2.82 -0.50 25.43
C TYR A 119 4.31 -0.59 25.08
N GLY A 120 5.08 0.48 25.27
CA GLY A 120 6.49 0.54 24.91
C GLY A 120 7.36 -0.52 25.60
N SER A 121 6.93 -1.03 26.76
CA SER A 121 7.61 -2.14 27.44
C SER A 121 7.61 -3.46 26.65
N SER A 122 6.76 -3.58 25.64
CA SER A 122 6.74 -4.72 24.72
C SER A 122 7.79 -4.62 23.59
N ILE A 123 8.38 -3.44 23.40
CA ILE A 123 9.43 -3.22 22.42
C ILE A 123 10.77 -3.68 23.00
N PRO A 124 11.54 -4.51 22.29
CA PRO A 124 12.86 -4.91 22.76
C PRO A 124 13.76 -3.69 23.00
N ARG A 125 14.43 -3.66 24.14
CA ARG A 125 15.27 -2.53 24.57
C ARG A 125 16.38 -2.24 23.57
N GLU A 126 16.97 -3.28 22.99
CA GLU A 126 18.02 -3.17 21.99
C GLU A 126 17.57 -2.38 20.75
N LYS A 127 16.29 -2.54 20.36
CA LYS A 127 15.72 -1.76 19.25
C LYS A 127 15.59 -0.30 19.60
N LEU A 128 15.08 0.02 20.79
CA LEU A 128 14.96 1.40 21.25
C LEU A 128 16.31 2.10 21.37
N GLU A 129 17.33 1.39 21.85
CA GLU A 129 18.71 1.91 21.95
C GLU A 129 19.30 2.14 20.55
N ALA A 130 19.05 1.25 19.57
CA ALA A 130 19.50 1.44 18.19
C ALA A 130 18.86 2.68 17.52
N TYR A 131 17.56 2.90 17.70
CA TYR A 131 16.91 4.11 17.19
C TYR A 131 17.40 5.38 17.89
N ALA A 132 17.63 5.33 19.20
CA ALA A 132 18.18 6.46 19.95
C ALA A 132 19.58 6.86 19.46
N GLU A 133 20.42 5.88 19.13
CA GLU A 133 21.77 6.12 18.58
C GLU A 133 21.70 6.78 17.19
N LEU A 134 20.82 6.30 16.31
CA LEU A 134 20.59 6.91 14.98
C LEU A 134 20.16 8.38 15.08
N MET A 135 19.34 8.73 16.07
CA MET A 135 18.91 10.11 16.29
C MET A 135 20.04 11.05 16.74
N HIS A 136 21.16 10.52 17.22
CA HIS A 136 22.35 11.33 17.53
C HIS A 136 23.23 11.61 16.31
N HIS A 137 22.95 10.99 15.16
CA HIS A 137 23.70 11.14 13.91
C HIS A 137 22.83 11.63 12.73
N PRO A 138 22.23 12.84 12.83
CA PRO A 138 21.30 13.36 11.80
C PRO A 138 21.96 13.67 10.45
N ASP A 139 23.29 13.54 10.34
CA ASP A 139 24.04 13.80 9.12
C ASP A 139 23.85 12.70 8.06
N GLN A 140 23.27 11.55 8.44
CA GLN A 140 22.93 10.43 7.57
C GLN A 140 21.43 10.46 7.24
N ILE A 141 21.01 11.48 6.48
CA ILE A 141 19.59 11.81 6.26
C ILE A 141 18.79 10.65 5.63
N GLU A 142 19.38 9.90 4.69
CA GLU A 142 18.68 8.78 4.04
C GLU A 142 18.40 7.65 5.03
N ASP A 143 19.39 7.23 5.80
CA ASP A 143 19.26 6.19 6.83
C ASP A 143 18.34 6.66 7.98
N PHE A 144 18.32 7.97 8.28
CA PHE A 144 17.47 8.56 9.29
C PHE A 144 15.98 8.48 8.89
N CYS A 145 15.62 8.87 7.66
CA CYS A 145 14.22 8.84 7.21
C CYS A 145 13.65 7.41 7.21
N GLU A 146 14.41 6.42 6.70
CA GLU A 146 13.98 5.03 6.70
C GLU A 146 13.79 4.49 8.14
N SER A 147 14.72 4.83 9.02
CA SER A 147 14.68 4.42 10.43
C SER A 147 13.57 5.14 11.21
N ASP A 148 13.24 6.39 10.88
CA ASP A 148 12.14 7.14 11.47
C ASP A 148 10.80 6.47 11.12
N ASP A 149 10.59 6.13 9.86
CA ASP A 149 9.39 5.41 9.41
C ASP A 149 9.26 4.04 10.10
N GLU A 150 10.34 3.26 10.16
CA GLU A 150 10.36 1.97 10.85
C GLU A 150 10.06 2.09 12.35
N PHE A 151 10.59 3.12 13.00
CA PHE A 151 10.33 3.36 14.42
C PHE A 151 8.87 3.67 14.68
N HIS A 152 8.26 4.54 13.87
CA HIS A 152 6.84 4.89 13.99
C HIS A 152 5.94 3.68 13.71
N GLU A 153 6.24 2.88 12.69
CA GLU A 153 5.50 1.64 12.40
C GLU A 153 5.63 0.64 13.55
N LEU A 154 6.83 0.45 14.09
CA LEU A 154 7.07 -0.41 15.26
C LEU A 154 6.23 0.05 16.45
N LEU A 155 6.21 1.36 16.73
CA LEU A 155 5.45 1.93 17.84
C LEU A 155 3.94 1.71 17.66
N MET A 156 3.41 1.95 16.45
CA MET A 156 2.00 1.72 16.13
C MET A 156 1.63 0.23 16.17
N SER A 157 2.54 -0.67 15.83
CA SER A 157 2.32 -2.12 15.88
C SER A 157 2.06 -2.63 17.31
N THR A 158 2.53 -1.92 18.33
CA THR A 158 2.29 -2.29 19.74
C THR A 158 0.86 -2.05 20.20
N LEU A 159 0.10 -1.19 19.49
CA LEU A 159 -1.26 -0.85 19.87
C LEU A 159 -2.21 -2.02 19.60
N PRO A 160 -2.96 -2.54 20.60
CA PRO A 160 -3.98 -3.57 20.37
C PRO A 160 -5.23 -3.01 19.69
N ASN A 161 -5.46 -1.70 19.78
CA ASN A 161 -6.63 -1.02 19.22
C ASN A 161 -6.46 -0.82 17.71
N LYS A 162 -7.18 -1.66 16.92
CA LYS A 162 -7.15 -1.59 15.46
C LYS A 162 -7.59 -0.24 14.88
N TYR A 163 -8.47 0.49 15.56
CA TYR A 163 -8.95 1.79 15.10
C TYR A 163 -7.88 2.87 15.22
N LEU A 164 -7.09 2.85 16.29
CA LEU A 164 -5.94 3.75 16.40
C LEU A 164 -4.88 3.45 15.33
N ARG A 165 -4.60 2.16 15.09
CA ARG A 165 -3.66 1.77 14.02
C ARG A 165 -4.11 2.13 12.61
N SER A 166 -5.42 2.15 12.35
CA SER A 166 -5.93 2.49 11.02
C SER A 166 -6.15 3.98 10.80
N ALA A 167 -6.14 4.78 11.86
CA ALA A 167 -6.23 6.23 11.79
C ALA A 167 -4.87 6.90 11.63
N TYR A 168 -3.81 6.20 12.04
CA TYR A 168 -2.42 6.59 11.87
C TYR A 168 -1.90 6.22 10.48
#